data_eb232a385a8ddee323687c53e3d57b5d
#
_entry.id   eb232a385a8ddee323687c53e3d57b5d
#
_cell.length_a   1.000
_cell.length_b   1.000
_cell.length_c   1.000
_cell.angle_alpha   90.00
_cell.angle_beta   90.00
_cell.angle_gamma   90.00
#
_symmetry.space_group_name_H-M   'P 1'
#
loop_
_entity.id
_entity.type
_entity.pdbx_description
1 polymer ?
#
loop_
_entity_poly.entity_id
_entity_poly.type
_entity_poly.pdbx_seq_one_letter_code
_entity_poly.pdbx_strand_id
1 'polypeptide(L)'
;AGDNVVASTDLYGGTVNLFKNTLRQQGIEVRFADPADPKNFEKLTDEKTRAYYGESCPNPYLRVFPIKEVADIGKKHGIPLIIDNTAAPVICKPLEHGAAVVMHSLTKYIAGHGTSIGGIIVDGGTFDWVKDAKRQPLFNEPDPSYNGAVWGRDVPKLTGANIPFAIRARVVLLRDLGAPLSPFNAFQIIQGLETVALRMKQHCANAEKVVKFLES
;
A
#
# COMPACT_ATOMS: atom_id res chain seq x y z
N ALA A 1 3.44 10.48 15.80
CA ALA A 1 4.49 11.47 15.59
C ALA A 1 5.84 10.90 16.06
N GLY A 2 6.93 11.29 15.40
CA GLY A 2 8.28 10.84 15.73
C GLY A 2 8.69 9.50 15.11
N ASP A 3 7.81 8.80 14.44
CA ASP A 3 8.12 7.61 13.65
C ASP A 3 8.43 7.94 12.19
N ASN A 4 9.00 6.98 11.47
CA ASN A 4 9.29 7.16 10.05
C ASN A 4 8.82 5.99 9.18
N VAL A 5 8.76 6.29 7.87
CA VAL A 5 8.52 5.34 6.79
C VAL A 5 9.68 5.46 5.80
N VAL A 6 10.17 4.34 5.28
CA VAL A 6 11.11 4.35 4.16
C VAL A 6 10.32 4.07 2.88
N ALA A 7 10.34 5.03 1.96
CA ALA A 7 9.60 4.98 0.71
C ALA A 7 10.53 4.99 -0.50
N SER A 8 10.09 4.42 -1.61
CA SER A 8 10.80 4.54 -2.89
C SER A 8 10.96 6.01 -3.32
N THR A 9 12.05 6.33 -4.03
CA THR A 9 12.17 7.61 -4.77
C THR A 9 11.22 7.69 -5.94
N ASP A 10 10.85 6.54 -6.49
CA ASP A 10 10.02 6.43 -7.68
C ASP A 10 8.57 6.29 -7.25
N LEU A 11 7.87 7.43 -7.19
CA LEU A 11 6.48 7.50 -6.75
C LEU A 11 5.70 8.53 -7.58
N TYR A 12 4.40 8.37 -7.61
CA TYR A 12 3.48 9.37 -8.11
C TYR A 12 3.67 10.72 -7.41
N GLY A 13 3.62 11.81 -8.17
CA GLY A 13 3.91 13.16 -7.65
C GLY A 13 3.03 13.58 -6.47
N GLY A 14 1.76 13.17 -6.45
CA GLY A 14 0.86 13.41 -5.32
C GLY A 14 1.30 12.68 -4.05
N THR A 15 1.79 11.46 -4.17
CA THR A 15 2.35 10.67 -3.05
C THR A 15 3.63 11.32 -2.53
N VAL A 16 4.51 11.78 -3.43
CA VAL A 16 5.73 12.51 -3.04
C VAL A 16 5.38 13.77 -2.24
N ASN A 17 4.40 14.54 -2.72
CA ASN A 17 3.96 15.75 -2.02
C ASN A 17 3.34 15.45 -0.65
N LEU A 18 2.48 14.43 -0.56
CA LEU A 18 1.92 13.94 0.70
C LEU A 18 3.03 13.60 1.70
N PHE A 19 4.02 12.82 1.26
CA PHE A 19 5.10 12.31 2.10
C PHE A 19 6.07 13.41 2.54
N LYS A 20 6.51 14.26 1.62
CA LYS A 20 7.48 15.33 1.91
C LYS A 20 6.91 16.47 2.74
N ASN A 21 5.65 16.81 2.52
CA ASN A 21 5.06 18.03 3.05
C ASN A 21 3.97 17.74 4.10
N THR A 22 2.90 17.04 3.73
CA THR A 22 1.73 16.87 4.59
C THR A 22 2.02 15.98 5.81
N LEU A 23 2.62 14.81 5.61
CA LEU A 23 2.95 13.91 6.72
C LEU A 23 4.00 14.51 7.65
N ARG A 24 4.94 15.28 7.11
CA ARG A 24 5.93 15.98 7.91
C ARG A 24 5.28 16.96 8.91
N GLN A 25 4.22 17.66 8.48
CA GLN A 25 3.46 18.55 9.38
C GLN A 25 2.74 17.79 10.50
N GLN A 26 2.48 16.50 10.29
CA GLN A 26 1.88 15.59 11.27
C GLN A 26 2.94 14.89 12.15
N GLY A 27 4.21 15.25 11.99
CA GLY A 27 5.33 14.67 12.73
C GLY A 27 5.75 13.28 12.28
N ILE A 28 5.42 12.90 11.04
CA ILE A 28 5.85 11.64 10.42
C ILE A 28 6.98 11.96 9.43
N GLU A 29 8.14 11.35 9.64
CA GLU A 29 9.26 11.43 8.70
C GLU A 29 9.10 10.41 7.58
N VAL A 30 9.39 10.81 6.32
CA VAL A 30 9.52 9.86 5.21
C VAL A 30 10.92 9.98 4.61
N ARG A 31 11.64 8.87 4.57
CA ARG A 31 12.97 8.73 3.99
C ARG A 31 12.85 8.06 2.63
N PHE A 32 13.54 8.61 1.62
CA PHE A 32 13.41 8.13 0.25
C PHE A 32 14.61 7.29 -0.14
N ALA A 33 14.37 6.03 -0.51
CA ALA A 33 15.33 5.04 -0.96
C ALA A 33 15.25 4.85 -2.48
N ASP A 34 16.37 4.89 -3.19
CA ASP A 34 16.41 4.49 -4.60
C ASP A 34 16.19 2.97 -4.71
N PRO A 35 15.11 2.52 -5.39
CA PRO A 35 14.78 1.10 -5.49
C PRO A 35 15.70 0.32 -6.45
N ALA A 36 16.64 0.98 -7.15
CA ALA A 36 17.63 0.31 -7.96
C ALA A 36 18.53 -0.65 -7.16
N ASP A 37 18.78 -0.33 -5.87
CA ASP A 37 19.39 -1.25 -4.92
C ASP A 37 18.43 -1.42 -3.73
N PRO A 38 17.77 -2.60 -3.57
CA PRO A 38 16.87 -2.87 -2.45
C PRO A 38 17.49 -2.65 -1.07
N LYS A 39 18.83 -2.81 -0.95
CA LYS A 39 19.57 -2.56 0.30
C LYS A 39 19.51 -1.11 0.76
N ASN A 40 19.15 -0.16 -0.11
CA ASN A 40 18.96 1.22 0.29
C ASN A 40 17.80 1.39 1.28
N PHE A 41 16.79 0.51 1.23
CA PHE A 41 15.74 0.48 2.24
C PHE A 41 16.30 0.09 3.61
N GLU A 42 17.15 -0.94 3.68
CA GLU A 42 17.80 -1.37 4.93
C GLU A 42 18.71 -0.27 5.50
N LYS A 43 19.51 0.41 4.65
CA LYS A 43 20.40 1.51 5.08
C LYS A 43 19.68 2.69 5.72
N LEU A 44 18.43 2.96 5.33
CA LEU A 44 17.62 4.05 5.86
C LEU A 44 16.70 3.63 7.01
N THR A 45 16.76 2.35 7.40
CA THR A 45 15.96 1.77 8.48
C THR A 45 16.57 2.06 9.83
N ASP A 46 15.73 2.45 10.80
CA ASP A 46 16.07 2.56 12.21
C ASP A 46 14.97 1.97 13.11
N GLU A 47 15.07 2.17 14.42
CA GLU A 47 14.10 1.65 15.41
C GLU A 47 12.70 2.27 15.27
N LYS A 48 12.61 3.46 14.66
CA LYS A 48 11.37 4.21 14.45
C LYS A 48 10.71 3.91 13.11
N THR A 49 11.35 3.11 12.26
CA THR A 49 10.79 2.74 10.95
C THR A 49 9.61 1.78 11.12
N ARG A 50 8.42 2.17 10.65
CA ARG A 50 7.16 1.44 10.82
C ARG A 50 6.71 0.69 9.57
N ALA A 51 7.05 1.19 8.39
CA ALA A 51 6.68 0.57 7.12
C ALA A 51 7.68 0.88 6.02
N TYR A 52 7.72 0.03 5.00
CA TYR A 52 8.27 0.31 3.69
C TYR A 52 7.13 0.60 2.72
N TYR A 53 7.38 1.49 1.75
CA TYR A 53 6.40 1.87 0.76
C TYR A 53 7.01 1.96 -0.63
N GLY A 54 6.29 1.41 -1.64
CA GLY A 54 6.66 1.50 -3.04
C GLY A 54 5.44 1.42 -3.96
N GLU A 55 5.65 1.72 -5.25
CA GLU A 55 4.69 1.53 -6.31
C GLU A 55 5.17 0.41 -7.23
N SER A 56 4.30 -0.55 -7.58
CA SER A 56 4.68 -1.70 -8.42
C SER A 56 5.21 -1.28 -9.79
N CYS A 57 4.59 -0.25 -10.37
CA CYS A 57 4.98 0.38 -11.64
C CYS A 57 4.79 1.89 -11.49
N PRO A 58 5.81 2.63 -11.02
CA PRO A 58 5.68 4.04 -10.64
C PRO A 58 5.53 4.96 -11.84
N ASN A 59 4.66 5.96 -11.71
CA ASN A 59 4.51 7.04 -12.66
C ASN A 59 5.39 8.25 -12.22
N PRO A 60 6.28 8.80 -13.07
CA PRO A 60 6.44 8.56 -14.51
C PRO A 60 7.57 7.58 -14.90
N TYR A 61 8.37 7.12 -13.96
CA TYR A 61 9.61 6.38 -14.28
C TYR A 61 9.38 4.97 -14.83
N LEU A 62 8.26 4.31 -14.49
CA LEU A 62 7.86 2.98 -14.94
C LEU A 62 8.87 1.86 -14.63
N ARG A 63 9.83 2.11 -13.77
CA ARG A 63 10.81 1.12 -13.31
C ARG A 63 10.12 0.14 -12.36
N VAL A 64 10.07 -1.14 -12.74
CA VAL A 64 9.43 -2.17 -11.92
C VAL A 64 10.09 -2.24 -10.55
N PHE A 65 9.27 -2.15 -9.50
CA PHE A 65 9.75 -2.15 -8.12
C PHE A 65 10.16 -3.57 -7.68
N PRO A 66 11.29 -3.77 -6.99
CA PRO A 66 11.78 -5.06 -6.53
C PRO A 66 11.02 -5.52 -5.27
N ILE A 67 9.75 -5.91 -5.44
CA ILE A 67 8.81 -6.20 -4.35
C ILE A 67 9.35 -7.28 -3.41
N LYS A 68 9.82 -8.40 -3.99
CA LYS A 68 10.26 -9.55 -3.20
C LYS A 68 11.48 -9.21 -2.34
N GLU A 69 12.47 -8.58 -2.93
CA GLU A 69 13.74 -8.23 -2.27
C GLU A 69 13.49 -7.26 -1.11
N VAL A 70 12.69 -6.22 -1.33
CA VAL A 70 12.35 -5.24 -0.28
C VAL A 70 11.45 -5.85 0.79
N ALA A 71 10.50 -6.73 0.41
CA ALA A 71 9.66 -7.45 1.36
C ALA A 71 10.49 -8.38 2.27
N ASP A 72 11.48 -9.08 1.70
CA ASP A 72 12.36 -9.97 2.47
C ASP A 72 13.21 -9.18 3.48
N ILE A 73 13.73 -8.01 3.08
CA ILE A 73 14.40 -7.08 4.00
C ILE A 73 13.43 -6.64 5.11
N GLY A 74 12.22 -6.22 4.75
CA GLY A 74 11.20 -5.81 5.72
C GLY A 74 10.86 -6.91 6.73
N LYS A 75 10.65 -8.14 6.27
CA LYS A 75 10.37 -9.30 7.14
C LYS A 75 11.47 -9.57 8.14
N LYS A 76 12.74 -9.42 7.74
CA LYS A 76 13.90 -9.57 8.62
C LYS A 76 13.84 -8.58 9.78
N HIS A 77 13.42 -7.35 9.53
CA HIS A 77 13.35 -6.25 10.49
C HIS A 77 11.97 -6.06 11.15
N GLY A 78 10.97 -6.92 10.89
CA GLY A 78 9.61 -6.75 11.40
C GLY A 78 8.88 -5.53 10.82
N ILE A 79 9.20 -5.15 9.57
CA ILE A 79 8.66 -4.00 8.86
C ILE A 79 7.78 -4.48 7.70
N PRO A 80 6.49 -4.12 7.66
CA PRO A 80 5.61 -4.46 6.53
C PRO A 80 5.98 -3.65 5.29
N LEU A 81 5.92 -4.29 4.11
CA LEU A 81 5.95 -3.61 2.83
C LEU A 81 4.53 -3.32 2.36
N ILE A 82 4.26 -2.07 2.06
CA ILE A 82 3.00 -1.57 1.49
C ILE A 82 3.26 -1.21 0.03
N ILE A 83 2.48 -1.77 -0.89
CA ILE A 83 2.61 -1.52 -2.33
C ILE A 83 1.37 -0.82 -2.88
N ASP A 84 1.57 0.30 -3.52
CA ASP A 84 0.58 0.87 -4.42
C ASP A 84 0.65 0.15 -5.78
N ASN A 85 -0.43 -0.57 -6.09
CA ASN A 85 -0.54 -1.33 -7.34
C ASN A 85 -1.54 -0.69 -8.32
N THR A 86 -1.73 0.62 -8.22
CA THR A 86 -2.70 1.36 -9.03
C THR A 86 -2.45 1.24 -10.52
N ALA A 87 -1.17 1.26 -10.96
CA ALA A 87 -0.82 1.21 -12.38
C ALA A 87 -0.85 -0.20 -12.98
N ALA A 88 -0.81 -1.25 -12.15
CA ALA A 88 -0.72 -2.63 -12.63
C ALA A 88 -1.78 -3.58 -12.01
N PRO A 89 -3.08 -3.17 -11.90
CA PRO A 89 -4.10 -4.08 -11.39
C PRO A 89 -4.20 -5.30 -12.31
N VAL A 90 -4.43 -6.48 -11.72
CA VAL A 90 -4.50 -7.78 -12.42
C VAL A 90 -3.14 -8.28 -12.96
N ILE A 91 -2.28 -7.37 -13.45
CA ILE A 91 -0.98 -7.70 -14.07
C ILE A 91 0.04 -8.09 -13.00
N CYS A 92 0.15 -7.28 -11.94
CA CYS A 92 1.01 -7.55 -10.81
C CYS A 92 0.17 -7.95 -9.59
N LYS A 93 0.64 -8.94 -8.84
CA LYS A 93 0.02 -9.42 -7.61
C LYS A 93 0.99 -9.29 -6.44
N PRO A 94 1.18 -8.10 -5.88
CA PRO A 94 2.24 -7.85 -4.90
C PRO A 94 2.18 -8.73 -3.65
N LEU A 95 1.00 -9.20 -3.24
CA LEU A 95 0.84 -10.11 -2.09
C LEU A 95 1.54 -11.46 -2.33
N GLU A 96 1.53 -11.98 -3.57
CA GLU A 96 2.23 -13.22 -3.94
C GLU A 96 3.76 -13.05 -3.90
N HIS A 97 4.24 -11.81 -3.93
CA HIS A 97 5.66 -11.44 -3.86
C HIS A 97 6.10 -10.94 -2.49
N GLY A 98 5.24 -11.05 -1.47
CA GLY A 98 5.60 -10.78 -0.09
C GLY A 98 5.22 -9.41 0.45
N ALA A 99 4.53 -8.56 -0.31
CA ALA A 99 3.92 -7.36 0.24
C ALA A 99 2.93 -7.73 1.36
N ALA A 100 2.92 -6.96 2.44
CA ALA A 100 2.00 -7.15 3.56
C ALA A 100 0.63 -6.56 3.25
N VAL A 101 0.63 -5.41 2.60
CA VAL A 101 -0.57 -4.63 2.26
C VAL A 101 -0.44 -4.13 0.83
N VAL A 102 -1.54 -4.19 0.10
CA VAL A 102 -1.66 -3.58 -1.23
C VAL A 102 -2.72 -2.50 -1.19
N MET A 103 -2.44 -1.38 -1.81
CA MET A 103 -3.43 -0.35 -2.06
C MET A 103 -3.64 -0.12 -3.56
N HIS A 104 -4.81 0.36 -3.91
CA HIS A 104 -5.12 0.85 -5.25
C HIS A 104 -5.90 2.16 -5.16
N SER A 105 -5.53 3.13 -5.99
CA SER A 105 -6.47 4.18 -6.35
C SER A 105 -7.55 3.59 -7.25
N LEU A 106 -8.75 3.39 -6.72
CA LEU A 106 -9.91 2.92 -7.49
C LEU A 106 -10.33 3.91 -8.57
N THR A 107 -9.93 5.18 -8.43
CA THR A 107 -10.13 6.28 -9.38
C THR A 107 -9.57 5.98 -10.77
N LYS A 108 -8.52 5.13 -10.86
CA LYS A 108 -7.73 4.90 -12.08
C LYS A 108 -8.26 3.69 -12.86
N TYR A 109 -7.41 2.71 -13.17
CA TYR A 109 -7.77 1.57 -14.03
C TYR A 109 -8.94 0.73 -13.50
N ILE A 110 -9.10 0.60 -12.18
CA ILE A 110 -10.16 -0.24 -11.62
C ILE A 110 -11.54 0.30 -11.99
N ALA A 111 -11.84 1.57 -11.68
CA ALA A 111 -13.09 2.20 -12.14
C ALA A 111 -13.08 2.44 -13.65
N GLY A 112 -11.97 2.92 -14.19
CA GLY A 112 -11.70 3.01 -15.64
C GLY A 112 -12.40 4.13 -16.39
N HIS A 113 -13.23 4.95 -15.75
CA HIS A 113 -14.11 5.93 -16.40
C HIS A 113 -13.87 7.38 -15.95
N GLY A 114 -13.07 7.61 -14.90
CA GLY A 114 -12.82 8.94 -14.37
C GLY A 114 -14.05 9.61 -13.71
N THR A 115 -15.08 8.86 -13.41
CA THR A 115 -16.35 9.37 -12.87
C THR A 115 -16.44 9.37 -11.35
N SER A 116 -15.55 8.60 -10.69
CA SER A 116 -15.58 8.42 -9.24
C SER A 116 -14.18 8.41 -8.66
N ILE A 117 -14.02 9.01 -7.49
CA ILE A 117 -12.80 8.96 -6.70
C ILE A 117 -12.98 7.91 -5.61
N GLY A 118 -11.97 7.04 -5.44
CA GLY A 118 -11.98 6.04 -4.40
C GLY A 118 -10.61 5.38 -4.20
N GLY A 119 -10.49 4.63 -3.12
CA GLY A 119 -9.31 3.85 -2.79
C GLY A 119 -9.69 2.55 -2.09
N ILE A 120 -8.81 1.57 -2.15
CA ILE A 120 -8.96 0.32 -1.42
C ILE A 120 -7.61 -0.10 -0.83
N ILE A 121 -7.68 -0.70 0.35
CA ILE A 121 -6.56 -1.35 1.02
C ILE A 121 -6.89 -2.83 1.12
N VAL A 122 -5.94 -3.68 0.76
CA VAL A 122 -6.02 -5.14 0.87
C VAL A 122 -4.91 -5.60 1.80
N ASP A 123 -5.30 -6.13 2.95
CA ASP A 123 -4.38 -6.78 3.91
C ASP A 123 -4.14 -8.22 3.45
N GLY A 124 -2.88 -8.59 3.25
CA GLY A 124 -2.51 -9.90 2.73
C GLY A 124 -2.65 -11.04 3.74
N GLY A 125 -2.85 -10.74 5.02
CA GLY A 125 -2.96 -11.75 6.09
C GLY A 125 -1.68 -12.52 6.39
N THR A 126 -0.57 -12.18 5.75
CA THR A 126 0.69 -12.95 5.82
C THR A 126 1.79 -12.30 6.66
N PHE A 127 1.64 -11.03 7.01
CA PHE A 127 2.62 -10.33 7.82
C PHE A 127 2.41 -10.61 9.32
N ASP A 128 3.49 -10.89 10.03
CA ASP A 128 3.45 -11.10 11.47
C ASP A 128 3.50 -9.75 12.22
N TRP A 129 2.32 -9.21 12.51
CA TRP A 129 2.14 -7.92 13.21
C TRP A 129 2.58 -7.94 14.67
N VAL A 130 2.77 -9.13 15.26
CA VAL A 130 3.14 -9.28 16.67
C VAL A 130 4.61 -9.64 16.89
N LYS A 131 5.36 -9.93 15.83
CA LYS A 131 6.76 -10.33 15.88
C LYS A 131 7.66 -9.31 16.59
N ASP A 132 7.44 -8.03 16.36
CA ASP A 132 8.16 -6.93 17.00
C ASP A 132 7.17 -5.91 17.57
N ALA A 133 6.76 -6.13 18.81
CA ALA A 133 5.77 -5.30 19.48
C ALA A 133 6.23 -3.85 19.65
N LYS A 134 7.54 -3.62 19.84
CA LYS A 134 8.09 -2.26 19.97
C LYS A 134 8.03 -1.49 18.65
N ARG A 135 8.25 -2.22 17.55
CA ARG A 135 8.19 -1.63 16.20
C ARG A 135 6.76 -1.40 15.73
N GLN A 136 5.82 -2.25 16.16
CA GLN A 136 4.41 -2.17 15.75
C GLN A 136 3.48 -1.91 16.95
N PRO A 137 3.67 -0.80 17.72
CA PRO A 137 2.92 -0.55 18.96
C PRO A 137 1.41 -0.47 18.71
N LEU A 138 0.97 0.10 17.57
CA LEU A 138 -0.45 0.24 17.24
C LEU A 138 -1.19 -1.10 17.11
N PHE A 139 -0.48 -2.22 16.98
CA PHE A 139 -1.07 -3.55 16.89
C PHE A 139 -0.84 -4.38 18.14
N ASN A 140 0.02 -3.92 19.08
CA ASN A 140 0.48 -4.68 20.21
C ASN A 140 0.13 -4.03 21.57
N GLU A 141 -0.22 -2.74 21.58
CA GLU A 141 -0.67 -2.05 22.78
C GLU A 141 -2.20 -2.08 22.88
N PRO A 142 -2.75 -2.09 24.12
CA PRO A 142 -4.19 -2.00 24.32
C PRO A 142 -4.77 -0.69 23.77
N ASP A 143 -5.79 -0.78 22.93
CA ASP A 143 -6.49 0.38 22.38
C ASP A 143 -7.61 0.84 23.32
N PRO A 144 -7.51 2.01 23.97
CA PRO A 144 -8.51 2.50 24.91
C PRO A 144 -9.87 2.77 24.23
N SER A 145 -9.89 3.08 22.93
CA SER A 145 -11.13 3.30 22.18
C SER A 145 -11.93 2.03 21.94
N TYR A 146 -11.32 0.87 22.17
CA TYR A 146 -11.91 -0.45 21.98
C TYR A 146 -11.74 -1.36 23.22
N ASN A 147 -11.96 -0.78 24.41
CA ASN A 147 -11.94 -1.49 25.68
C ASN A 147 -10.64 -2.29 25.94
N GLY A 148 -9.51 -1.76 25.48
CA GLY A 148 -8.21 -2.39 25.66
C GLY A 148 -7.91 -3.52 24.67
N ALA A 149 -8.60 -3.60 23.54
CA ALA A 149 -8.29 -4.57 22.49
C ALA A 149 -6.86 -4.40 21.97
N VAL A 150 -6.17 -5.51 21.78
CA VAL A 150 -4.84 -5.59 21.15
C VAL A 150 -5.03 -6.15 19.75
N TRP A 151 -4.97 -5.28 18.75
CA TRP A 151 -5.39 -5.59 17.38
C TRP A 151 -4.70 -6.80 16.78
N GLY A 152 -3.37 -6.90 16.92
CA GLY A 152 -2.59 -8.03 16.39
C GLY A 152 -2.92 -9.37 17.02
N ARG A 153 -3.39 -9.38 18.29
CA ARG A 153 -3.80 -10.58 19.02
C ARG A 153 -5.29 -10.91 18.81
N ASP A 154 -6.15 -9.90 18.92
CA ASP A 154 -7.59 -10.11 19.07
C ASP A 154 -8.31 -10.23 17.73
N VAL A 155 -7.84 -9.54 16.67
CA VAL A 155 -8.45 -9.67 15.32
C VAL A 155 -8.32 -11.09 14.78
N PRO A 156 -7.14 -11.76 14.79
CA PRO A 156 -7.06 -13.15 14.34
C PRO A 156 -7.94 -14.10 15.10
N LYS A 157 -8.10 -13.88 16.41
CA LYS A 157 -8.98 -14.72 17.26
C LYS A 157 -10.46 -14.57 16.91
N LEU A 158 -10.89 -13.35 16.61
CA LEU A 158 -12.30 -13.03 16.33
C LEU A 158 -12.71 -13.38 14.90
N THR A 159 -11.80 -13.18 13.94
CA THR A 159 -12.13 -13.30 12.51
C THR A 159 -11.64 -14.60 11.87
N GLY A 160 -10.72 -15.31 12.51
CA GLY A 160 -10.00 -16.44 11.92
C GLY A 160 -8.96 -16.05 10.86
N ALA A 161 -8.72 -14.73 10.66
CA ALA A 161 -7.80 -14.20 9.67
C ALA A 161 -6.84 -13.17 10.27
N ASN A 162 -5.58 -13.19 9.86
CA ASN A 162 -4.57 -12.25 10.33
C ASN A 162 -4.60 -10.93 9.55
N ILE A 163 -5.68 -10.16 9.73
CA ILE A 163 -5.97 -8.91 9.02
C ILE A 163 -6.13 -7.69 9.95
N PRO A 164 -5.28 -7.53 10.98
CA PRO A 164 -5.45 -6.45 11.95
C PRO A 164 -5.25 -5.06 11.33
N PHE A 165 -4.43 -4.93 10.27
CA PHE A 165 -4.21 -3.66 9.59
C PHE A 165 -5.49 -3.15 8.94
N ALA A 166 -6.16 -3.99 8.14
CA ALA A 166 -7.39 -3.60 7.46
C ALA A 166 -8.53 -3.32 8.46
N ILE A 167 -8.68 -4.14 9.49
CA ILE A 167 -9.72 -3.95 10.51
C ILE A 167 -9.48 -2.64 11.26
N ARG A 168 -8.27 -2.42 11.77
CA ARG A 168 -7.94 -1.19 12.50
C ARG A 168 -8.10 0.06 11.62
N ALA A 169 -7.63 0.02 10.37
CA ALA A 169 -7.81 1.12 9.43
C ALA A 169 -9.29 1.47 9.24
N ARG A 170 -10.16 0.46 9.17
CA ARG A 170 -11.61 0.64 9.00
C ARG A 170 -12.29 1.20 10.25
N VAL A 171 -12.04 0.61 11.40
CA VAL A 171 -12.82 0.93 12.62
C VAL A 171 -12.26 2.11 13.41
N VAL A 172 -10.99 2.45 13.23
CA VAL A 172 -10.36 3.62 13.86
C VAL A 172 -10.28 4.77 12.87
N LEU A 173 -9.47 4.66 11.83
CA LEU A 173 -9.20 5.80 10.94
C LEU A 173 -10.39 6.17 10.06
N LEU A 174 -10.96 5.20 9.32
CA LEU A 174 -12.07 5.47 8.42
C LEU A 174 -13.30 6.00 9.17
N ARG A 175 -13.64 5.37 10.29
CA ARG A 175 -14.77 5.77 11.12
C ARG A 175 -14.56 7.15 11.74
N ASP A 176 -13.41 7.36 12.37
CA ASP A 176 -13.17 8.55 13.19
C ASP A 176 -12.85 9.79 12.34
N LEU A 177 -12.19 9.61 11.20
CA LEU A 177 -11.91 10.70 10.25
C LEU A 177 -13.05 10.95 9.27
N GLY A 178 -14.01 10.01 9.15
CA GLY A 178 -15.23 10.21 8.38
C GLY A 178 -15.00 10.24 6.86
N ALA A 179 -14.06 9.46 6.33
CA ALA A 179 -13.76 9.39 4.90
C ALA A 179 -14.26 8.09 4.20
N PRO A 180 -15.48 7.59 4.47
CA PRO A 180 -16.00 6.41 3.79
C PRO A 180 -16.36 6.74 2.34
N LEU A 181 -16.15 5.76 1.46
CA LEU A 181 -16.59 5.84 0.07
C LEU A 181 -18.12 5.92 0.00
N SER A 182 -18.67 6.84 -0.80
CA SER A 182 -20.12 6.92 -0.98
C SER A 182 -20.65 5.64 -1.66
N PRO A 183 -21.84 5.15 -1.31
CA PRO A 183 -22.42 3.97 -1.96
C PRO A 183 -22.59 4.12 -3.47
N PHE A 184 -22.89 5.31 -3.95
CA PHE A 184 -23.01 5.59 -5.39
C PHE A 184 -21.67 5.48 -6.11
N ASN A 185 -20.58 6.03 -5.52
CA ASN A 185 -19.24 5.88 -6.07
C ASN A 185 -18.79 4.41 -6.04
N ALA A 186 -19.12 3.68 -4.98
CA ALA A 186 -18.83 2.25 -4.89
C ALA A 186 -19.51 1.47 -6.01
N PHE A 187 -20.79 1.76 -6.28
CA PHE A 187 -21.53 1.15 -7.38
C PHE A 187 -20.86 1.40 -8.73
N GLN A 188 -20.49 2.64 -9.05
CA GLN A 188 -19.81 2.96 -10.30
C GLN A 188 -18.44 2.27 -10.43
N ILE A 189 -17.69 2.20 -9.34
CA ILE A 189 -16.37 1.54 -9.30
C ILE A 189 -16.53 0.02 -9.52
N ILE A 190 -17.54 -0.62 -8.93
CA ILE A 190 -17.82 -2.05 -9.10
C ILE A 190 -18.12 -2.36 -10.57
N GLN A 191 -18.91 -1.52 -11.26
CA GLN A 191 -19.15 -1.69 -12.69
C GLN A 191 -17.83 -1.65 -13.50
N GLY A 192 -16.91 -0.74 -13.18
CA GLY A 192 -15.59 -0.71 -13.80
C GLY A 192 -14.74 -1.94 -13.49
N LEU A 193 -14.84 -2.44 -12.26
CA LEU A 193 -14.11 -3.63 -11.81
C LEU A 193 -14.47 -4.88 -12.64
N GLU A 194 -15.73 -5.04 -13.05
CA GLU A 194 -16.20 -6.18 -13.85
C GLU A 194 -15.41 -6.37 -15.15
N THR A 195 -14.93 -5.27 -15.74
CA THR A 195 -14.21 -5.28 -17.01
C THR A 195 -12.71 -5.02 -16.90
N VAL A 196 -12.17 -4.82 -15.68
CA VAL A 196 -10.78 -4.41 -15.51
C VAL A 196 -9.78 -5.38 -16.14
N ALA A 197 -9.99 -6.68 -16.03
CA ALA A 197 -9.10 -7.68 -16.60
C ALA A 197 -9.05 -7.61 -18.14
N LEU A 198 -10.20 -7.43 -18.78
CA LEU A 198 -10.29 -7.26 -20.23
C LEU A 198 -9.60 -5.97 -20.69
N ARG A 199 -9.85 -4.87 -19.99
CA ARG A 199 -9.26 -3.57 -20.31
C ARG A 199 -7.74 -3.59 -20.11
N MET A 200 -7.24 -4.17 -19.03
CA MET A 200 -5.79 -4.26 -18.78
C MET A 200 -5.09 -5.08 -19.84
N LYS A 201 -5.66 -6.21 -20.26
CA LYS A 201 -5.14 -7.01 -21.38
C LYS A 201 -5.02 -6.17 -22.67
N GLN A 202 -6.06 -5.39 -22.98
CA GLN A 202 -6.06 -4.55 -24.18
C GLN A 202 -5.07 -3.38 -24.06
N HIS A 203 -4.97 -2.75 -22.88
CA HIS A 203 -3.99 -1.68 -22.62
C HIS A 203 -2.56 -2.18 -22.84
N CYS A 204 -2.20 -3.35 -22.30
CA CYS A 204 -0.87 -3.93 -22.51
C CYS A 204 -0.59 -4.22 -23.97
N ALA A 205 -1.54 -4.83 -24.69
CA ALA A 205 -1.38 -5.12 -26.11
C ALA A 205 -1.24 -3.85 -26.96
N ASN A 206 -1.94 -2.77 -26.60
CA ASN A 206 -1.81 -1.48 -27.28
C ASN A 206 -0.46 -0.83 -26.96
N ALA A 207 -0.05 -0.84 -25.69
CA ALA A 207 1.24 -0.27 -25.27
C ALA A 207 2.40 -0.94 -26.00
N GLU A 208 2.39 -2.29 -26.10
CA GLU A 208 3.42 -3.04 -26.84
C GLU A 208 3.51 -2.61 -28.31
N LYS A 209 2.37 -2.40 -28.99
CA LYS A 209 2.36 -1.91 -30.38
C LYS A 209 2.94 -0.51 -30.50
N VAL A 210 2.58 0.39 -29.57
CA VAL A 210 3.10 1.76 -29.55
C VAL A 210 4.61 1.78 -29.33
N VAL A 211 5.12 0.98 -28.38
CA VAL A 211 6.57 0.87 -28.13
C VAL A 211 7.31 0.40 -29.40
N LYS A 212 6.84 -0.69 -30.02
CA LYS A 212 7.44 -1.19 -31.27
C LYS A 212 7.45 -0.15 -32.39
N PHE A 213 6.41 0.65 -32.50
CA PHE A 213 6.35 1.74 -33.47
C PHE A 213 7.34 2.87 -33.17
N LEU A 214 7.51 3.21 -31.87
CA LEU A 214 8.43 4.28 -31.48
C LEU A 214 9.91 3.86 -31.56
N GLU A 215 10.20 2.55 -31.52
CA GLU A 215 11.54 2.00 -31.65
C GLU A 215 11.95 1.73 -33.11
N SER A 216 11.01 1.81 -34.07
CA SER A 216 11.25 1.58 -35.49
C SER A 216 11.66 2.87 -36.20
#